data_c7bab3c8656d656555b31f28db15208c
#
_entry.id   c7bab3c8656d656555b31f28db15208c
#
_cell.length_a   1.000
_cell.length_b   1.000
_cell.length_c   1.000
_cell.angle_alpha   90.00
_cell.angle_beta   90.00
_cell.angle_gamma   90.00
#
_symmetry.space_group_name_H-M   'P 1'
#
loop_
_entity.id
_entity.type
_entity.pdbx_description
1 polymer ?
#
loop_
_entity_poly.entity_id
_entity_poly.type
_entity_poly.pdbx_seq_one_letter_code
_entity_poly.pdbx_strand_id
1 'polypeptide(L)'
;MAEATCPPPDPSGRARPLLYGHDVLAALEGWEFPIRGGTLPAWPRLYPGSSRIYRQGVHHGLDVYYMDAPEGFGIGWHILAPSAGQVVRTTVGYVPMTGPEFDRLVSTTETAGYTPPELLERFEGKQIEIDHGNGVRSRYLHLDDIADGIAAGAAVQQGQFIGTVGVTGTEGEARPEVAGPHLHLEIWLGDRYLGQGITIPETMWWLEQIFTN
;
A
#
# COMPACT_ATOMS: atom_id res chain seq x y z
N MET A 1 24.94 6.29 -15.24
CA MET A 1 23.47 6.28 -15.28
C MET A 1 23.06 5.04 -16.04
N ALA A 2 22.48 4.04 -15.39
CA ALA A 2 21.93 2.89 -16.07
C ALA A 2 20.71 3.37 -16.87
N GLU A 3 20.67 3.10 -18.17
CA GLU A 3 19.47 3.32 -18.98
C GLU A 3 18.33 2.48 -18.35
N ALA A 4 17.26 3.15 -17.92
CA ALA A 4 16.05 2.48 -17.48
C ALA A 4 15.52 1.65 -18.66
N THR A 5 15.75 0.35 -18.63
CA THR A 5 15.27 -0.56 -19.65
C THR A 5 13.75 -0.59 -19.62
N CYS A 6 13.12 -0.51 -20.78
CA CYS A 6 11.66 -0.64 -20.93
C CYS A 6 11.19 -1.93 -20.25
N PRO A 7 10.04 -1.92 -19.52
CA PRO A 7 9.51 -3.12 -18.91
C PRO A 7 9.33 -4.25 -19.94
N PRO A 8 9.40 -5.52 -19.54
CA PRO A 8 9.31 -6.67 -20.45
C PRO A 8 8.00 -6.63 -21.26
N PRO A 9 7.96 -7.12 -22.49
CA PRO A 9 6.77 -7.11 -23.31
C PRO A 9 5.60 -7.87 -22.64
N ASP A 10 4.40 -7.27 -22.70
CA ASP A 10 3.17 -7.94 -22.26
C ASP A 10 3.04 -9.29 -23.01
N PRO A 11 2.98 -10.41 -22.29
CA PRO A 11 2.81 -11.72 -22.93
C PRO A 11 1.53 -11.88 -23.73
N SER A 12 0.53 -10.99 -23.55
CA SER A 12 -0.70 -10.97 -24.36
C SER A 12 -0.54 -10.32 -25.73
N GLY A 13 0.61 -9.68 -26.02
CA GLY A 13 0.88 -8.97 -27.28
C GLY A 13 0.02 -7.72 -27.52
N ARG A 14 -0.70 -7.23 -26.51
CA ARG A 14 -1.50 -6.00 -26.62
C ARG A 14 -0.58 -4.78 -26.56
N ALA A 15 -0.85 -3.78 -27.42
CA ALA A 15 -0.18 -2.50 -27.34
C ALA A 15 -0.41 -1.89 -25.95
N ARG A 16 0.71 -1.60 -25.23
CA ARG A 16 0.65 -0.99 -23.90
C ARG A 16 0.21 0.46 -24.03
N PRO A 17 -0.75 0.92 -23.23
CA PRO A 17 -0.78 2.32 -22.91
C PRO A 17 0.53 2.66 -22.18
N LEU A 18 1.27 3.68 -22.63
CA LEU A 18 2.39 4.28 -21.88
C LEU A 18 1.79 4.99 -20.65
N LEU A 19 1.39 4.21 -19.65
CA LEU A 19 0.79 4.75 -18.41
C LEU A 19 1.86 5.33 -17.50
N TYR A 20 3.10 4.84 -17.63
CA TYR A 20 4.24 5.31 -16.83
C TYR A 20 5.41 5.61 -17.77
N GLY A 21 5.87 6.85 -17.76
CA GLY A 21 7.06 7.30 -18.50
C GLY A 21 8.31 7.30 -17.61
N HIS A 22 9.45 7.66 -18.17
CA HIS A 22 10.70 7.88 -17.42
C HIS A 22 10.52 8.88 -16.26
N ASP A 23 9.59 9.82 -16.37
CA ASP A 23 9.28 10.82 -15.35
C ASP A 23 8.79 10.20 -14.04
N VAL A 24 8.09 9.06 -14.11
CA VAL A 24 7.60 8.35 -12.92
C VAL A 24 8.76 7.70 -12.17
N LEU A 25 9.68 7.02 -12.86
CA LEU A 25 10.88 6.46 -12.23
C LEU A 25 11.73 7.56 -11.60
N ALA A 26 11.92 8.69 -12.30
CA ALA A 26 12.66 9.82 -11.76
C ALA A 26 12.02 10.41 -10.47
N ALA A 27 10.70 10.42 -10.40
CA ALA A 27 9.97 10.90 -9.21
C ALA A 27 10.03 9.92 -8.02
N LEU A 28 10.35 8.65 -8.28
CA LEU A 28 10.45 7.58 -7.28
C LEU A 28 11.90 7.09 -7.08
N GLU A 29 12.86 7.75 -7.74
CA GLU A 29 14.28 7.42 -7.61
C GLU A 29 14.77 7.63 -6.17
N GLY A 30 15.53 6.65 -5.66
CA GLY A 30 16.09 6.70 -4.31
C GLY A 30 15.08 6.44 -3.19
N TRP A 31 13.87 5.96 -3.50
CA TRP A 31 12.94 5.54 -2.47
C TRP A 31 13.47 4.32 -1.73
N GLU A 32 13.38 4.37 -0.40
CA GLU A 32 13.74 3.23 0.45
C GLU A 32 12.52 2.37 0.76
N PHE A 33 12.74 1.04 0.87
CA PHE A 33 11.66 0.14 1.27
C PHE A 33 11.20 0.47 2.70
N PRO A 34 9.89 0.63 2.96
CA PRO A 34 9.40 1.18 4.22
C PRO A 34 9.55 0.24 5.43
N ILE A 35 9.93 -1.02 5.21
CA ILE A 35 10.29 -2.00 6.24
C ILE A 35 11.79 -2.26 6.14
N ARG A 36 12.54 -1.84 7.16
CA ARG A 36 14.00 -2.03 7.19
C ARG A 36 14.35 -3.52 7.13
N GLY A 37 15.13 -3.91 6.13
CA GLY A 37 15.50 -5.30 5.87
C GLY A 37 14.38 -6.16 5.28
N GLY A 38 13.24 -5.57 4.94
CA GLY A 38 12.18 -6.21 4.19
C GLY A 38 12.51 -6.31 2.70
N THR A 39 11.75 -7.13 2.00
CA THR A 39 11.89 -7.39 0.57
C THR A 39 10.53 -7.34 -0.12
N LEU A 40 10.55 -7.20 -1.44
CA LEU A 40 9.33 -7.31 -2.23
C LEU A 40 8.76 -8.73 -2.15
N PRO A 41 7.43 -8.89 -1.96
CA PRO A 41 6.77 -10.18 -1.89
C PRO A 41 6.92 -10.99 -3.17
N ALA A 42 7.07 -12.31 -3.03
CA ALA A 42 7.12 -13.23 -4.17
C ALA A 42 5.73 -13.54 -4.78
N TRP A 43 4.65 -13.26 -4.05
CA TRP A 43 3.28 -13.68 -4.44
C TRP A 43 2.52 -12.57 -5.19
N PRO A 44 2.14 -12.80 -6.47
CA PRO A 44 1.43 -11.80 -7.29
C PRO A 44 0.15 -11.25 -6.65
N ARG A 45 -0.55 -12.05 -5.84
CA ARG A 45 -1.77 -11.62 -5.14
C ARG A 45 -1.55 -10.49 -4.12
N LEU A 46 -0.31 -10.23 -3.71
CA LEU A 46 0.05 -9.19 -2.75
C LEU A 46 0.34 -7.86 -3.42
N TYR A 47 0.28 -7.81 -4.75
CA TYR A 47 0.57 -6.63 -5.56
C TYR A 47 -0.67 -5.85 -5.97
N PRO A 48 -0.53 -4.54 -6.28
CA PRO A 48 -1.59 -3.73 -6.86
C PRO A 48 -2.18 -4.38 -8.12
N GLY A 49 -3.49 -4.24 -8.31
CA GLY A 49 -4.22 -4.84 -9.42
C GLY A 49 -4.81 -6.23 -9.12
N SER A 50 -4.41 -6.89 -8.03
CA SER A 50 -4.98 -8.18 -7.65
C SER A 50 -6.41 -8.05 -7.12
N SER A 51 -7.23 -9.09 -7.35
CA SER A 51 -8.62 -9.10 -6.90
C SER A 51 -8.73 -9.22 -5.37
N ARG A 52 -9.68 -8.47 -4.79
CA ARG A 52 -10.12 -8.57 -3.40
C ARG A 52 -11.58 -9.02 -3.36
N ILE A 53 -11.79 -10.33 -3.62
CA ILE A 53 -13.12 -10.94 -3.79
C ILE A 53 -14.02 -10.67 -2.59
N TYR A 54 -13.50 -10.76 -1.36
CA TYR A 54 -14.27 -10.59 -0.12
C TYR A 54 -14.97 -9.23 -0.01
N ARG A 55 -14.47 -8.21 -0.71
CA ARG A 55 -15.07 -6.86 -0.75
C ARG A 55 -15.47 -6.40 -2.14
N GLN A 56 -15.51 -7.31 -3.13
CA GLN A 56 -15.85 -6.99 -4.53
C GLN A 56 -15.02 -5.84 -5.10
N GLY A 57 -13.69 -5.88 -4.86
CA GLY A 57 -12.80 -4.78 -5.21
C GLY A 57 -11.46 -5.20 -5.77
N VAL A 58 -10.59 -4.21 -5.99
CA VAL A 58 -9.22 -4.38 -6.46
C VAL A 58 -8.26 -3.92 -5.37
N HIS A 59 -7.12 -4.56 -5.28
CA HIS A 59 -6.01 -4.19 -4.42
C HIS A 59 -5.27 -2.98 -5.00
N HIS A 60 -5.14 -1.91 -4.23
CA HIS A 60 -4.47 -0.70 -4.72
C HIS A 60 -3.00 -0.64 -4.30
N GLY A 61 -2.56 -1.49 -3.39
CA GLY A 61 -1.23 -1.45 -2.80
C GLY A 61 -0.48 -2.76 -2.82
N LEU A 62 0.68 -2.72 -2.19
CA LEU A 62 1.58 -3.84 -1.92
C LEU A 62 1.38 -4.28 -0.46
N ASP A 63 1.06 -5.56 -0.24
CA ASP A 63 0.99 -6.14 1.10
C ASP A 63 2.30 -6.82 1.46
N VAL A 64 2.93 -6.38 2.57
CA VAL A 64 4.19 -6.94 3.08
C VAL A 64 3.90 -7.71 4.38
N TYR A 65 4.07 -9.02 4.33
CA TYR A 65 3.85 -9.94 5.46
C TYR A 65 5.18 -10.38 6.09
N TYR A 66 5.09 -11.20 7.15
CA TYR A 66 6.25 -11.74 7.87
C TYR A 66 7.22 -12.54 6.98
N MET A 67 6.76 -13.10 5.86
CA MET A 67 7.61 -13.83 4.90
C MET A 67 8.53 -12.93 4.10
N ASP A 68 8.18 -11.64 3.99
CA ASP A 68 8.84 -10.63 3.17
C ASP A 68 9.61 -9.64 4.05
N ALA A 69 9.73 -9.93 5.34
CA ALA A 69 10.30 -9.05 6.37
C ALA A 69 11.23 -9.85 7.32
N PRO A 70 12.08 -9.16 8.10
CA PRO A 70 12.96 -9.81 9.07
C PRO A 70 12.21 -10.63 10.13
N GLU A 71 12.92 -11.57 10.75
CA GLU A 71 12.40 -12.38 11.85
C GLU A 71 11.84 -11.51 12.98
N GLY A 72 10.65 -11.87 13.48
CA GLY A 72 9.94 -11.12 14.51
C GLY A 72 8.98 -10.05 13.97
N PHE A 73 8.88 -9.89 12.64
CA PHE A 73 7.92 -8.98 12.04
C PHE A 73 6.48 -9.31 12.47
N GLY A 74 5.74 -8.28 12.89
CA GLY A 74 4.38 -8.42 13.37
C GLY A 74 3.78 -7.08 13.80
N ILE A 75 2.73 -7.14 14.61
CA ILE A 75 2.11 -5.93 15.20
C ILE A 75 3.17 -5.13 15.96
N GLY A 76 3.17 -3.82 15.75
CA GLY A 76 4.13 -2.91 16.37
C GLY A 76 5.47 -2.79 15.62
N TRP A 77 5.68 -3.51 14.50
CA TRP A 77 6.89 -3.34 13.69
C TRP A 77 6.95 -1.96 13.05
N HIS A 78 8.12 -1.34 13.04
CA HIS A 78 8.31 0.03 12.56
C HIS A 78 8.09 0.17 11.05
N ILE A 79 7.35 1.20 10.67
CA ILE A 79 7.18 1.65 9.30
C ILE A 79 7.95 2.96 9.14
N LEU A 80 8.73 3.06 8.07
CA LEU A 80 9.57 4.21 7.75
C LEU A 80 9.05 4.92 6.49
N ALA A 81 9.21 6.24 6.43
CA ALA A 81 8.91 7.00 5.23
C ALA A 81 9.92 6.65 4.12
N PRO A 82 9.49 6.23 2.91
CA PRO A 82 10.38 5.82 1.81
C PRO A 82 11.14 6.99 1.21
N SER A 83 10.63 8.22 1.36
CA SER A 83 11.21 9.47 0.91
C SER A 83 10.72 10.63 1.77
N ALA A 84 11.38 11.78 1.66
CA ALA A 84 10.91 13.00 2.30
C ALA A 84 9.56 13.46 1.74
N GLY A 85 8.75 14.15 2.57
CA GLY A 85 7.45 14.65 2.15
C GLY A 85 6.71 15.39 3.26
N GLN A 86 5.45 15.68 2.99
CA GLN A 86 4.54 16.28 3.96
C GLN A 86 3.35 15.32 4.22
N VAL A 87 3.06 15.06 5.47
CA VAL A 87 1.86 14.30 5.85
C VAL A 87 0.63 15.12 5.48
N VAL A 88 -0.24 14.56 4.64
CA VAL A 88 -1.49 15.23 4.21
C VAL A 88 -2.71 14.65 4.91
N ARG A 89 -2.61 13.41 5.41
CA ARG A 89 -3.71 12.75 6.13
C ARG A 89 -3.17 11.77 7.17
N THR A 90 -3.87 11.72 8.31
CA THR A 90 -3.77 10.65 9.30
C THR A 90 -5.15 10.31 9.85
N THR A 91 -5.35 9.07 10.26
CA THR A 91 -6.61 8.67 10.93
C THR A 91 -6.64 9.23 12.36
N VAL A 92 -7.73 9.88 12.70
CA VAL A 92 -8.02 10.39 14.06
C VAL A 92 -9.27 9.70 14.60
N GLY A 93 -9.24 9.30 15.87
CA GLY A 93 -10.44 8.73 16.53
C GLY A 93 -10.88 7.39 15.94
N TYR A 94 -9.94 6.53 15.56
CA TYR A 94 -10.26 5.21 15.02
C TYR A 94 -11.05 4.36 16.02
N VAL A 95 -12.12 3.75 15.54
CA VAL A 95 -12.93 2.79 16.30
C VAL A 95 -12.63 1.38 15.77
N PRO A 96 -12.13 0.46 16.62
CA PRO A 96 -11.82 -0.91 16.21
C PRO A 96 -13.01 -1.61 15.56
N MET A 97 -12.73 -2.40 14.53
CA MET A 97 -13.75 -3.16 13.80
C MET A 97 -14.12 -4.43 14.55
N THR A 98 -15.42 -4.67 14.70
CA THR A 98 -15.94 -5.92 15.30
C THR A 98 -16.27 -6.95 14.22
N GLY A 99 -16.33 -8.26 14.60
CA GLY A 99 -16.72 -9.33 13.69
C GLY A 99 -18.06 -9.08 12.99
N PRO A 100 -19.15 -8.75 13.73
CA PRO A 100 -20.43 -8.43 13.11
C PRO A 100 -20.39 -7.21 12.17
N GLU A 101 -19.53 -6.23 12.44
CA GLU A 101 -19.34 -5.09 11.55
C GLU A 101 -18.65 -5.52 10.27
N PHE A 102 -17.54 -6.28 10.35
CA PHE A 102 -16.85 -6.81 9.19
C PHE A 102 -17.79 -7.61 8.28
N ASP A 103 -18.58 -8.54 8.84
CA ASP A 103 -19.55 -9.34 8.09
C ASP A 103 -20.60 -8.48 7.39
N ARG A 104 -21.08 -7.44 8.04
CA ARG A 104 -22.03 -6.49 7.44
C ARG A 104 -21.40 -5.72 6.27
N LEU A 105 -20.15 -5.26 6.42
CA LEU A 105 -19.43 -4.57 5.35
C LEU A 105 -19.26 -5.49 4.13
N VAL A 106 -18.79 -6.73 4.33
CA VAL A 106 -18.66 -7.74 3.27
C VAL A 106 -19.99 -7.99 2.58
N SER A 107 -21.06 -8.26 3.32
CA SER A 107 -22.40 -8.48 2.75
C SER A 107 -22.91 -7.29 1.96
N THR A 108 -22.60 -6.06 2.41
CA THR A 108 -22.97 -4.84 1.70
C THR A 108 -22.25 -4.72 0.37
N THR A 109 -20.92 -5.02 0.33
CA THR A 109 -20.15 -5.01 -0.91
C THR A 109 -20.57 -6.13 -1.87
N GLU A 110 -20.91 -7.31 -1.36
CA GLU A 110 -21.46 -8.41 -2.17
C GLU A 110 -22.78 -8.01 -2.83
N THR A 111 -23.68 -7.37 -2.08
CA THR A 111 -24.97 -6.90 -2.59
C THR A 111 -24.80 -5.79 -3.63
N ALA A 112 -23.85 -4.88 -3.44
CA ALA A 112 -23.54 -3.81 -4.38
C ALA A 112 -22.79 -4.29 -5.63
N GLY A 113 -22.05 -5.41 -5.54
CA GLY A 113 -21.18 -5.89 -6.62
C GLY A 113 -19.88 -5.10 -6.77
N TYR A 114 -19.59 -4.19 -5.85
CA TYR A 114 -18.35 -3.39 -5.78
C TYR A 114 -18.16 -2.89 -4.35
N THR A 115 -16.96 -2.34 -4.05
CA THR A 115 -16.71 -1.67 -2.75
C THR A 115 -17.08 -0.19 -2.86
N PRO A 116 -18.16 0.29 -2.22
CA PRO A 116 -18.45 1.73 -2.13
C PRO A 116 -17.30 2.48 -1.43
N PRO A 117 -16.95 3.72 -1.86
CA PRO A 117 -15.81 4.45 -1.32
C PRO A 117 -15.86 4.64 0.21
N GLU A 118 -17.03 4.90 0.76
CA GLU A 118 -17.25 5.06 2.19
C GLU A 118 -17.02 3.78 3.00
N LEU A 119 -17.22 2.61 2.39
CA LEU A 119 -16.89 1.32 3.00
C LEU A 119 -15.41 0.97 2.82
N LEU A 120 -14.80 1.40 1.72
CA LEU A 120 -13.37 1.17 1.48
C LEU A 120 -12.54 1.77 2.62
N GLU A 121 -12.87 2.98 3.08
CA GLU A 121 -12.17 3.63 4.18
C GLU A 121 -12.20 2.80 5.47
N ARG A 122 -13.32 2.09 5.74
CA ARG A 122 -13.40 1.19 6.91
C ARG A 122 -12.50 -0.04 6.74
N PHE A 123 -12.41 -0.61 5.54
CA PHE A 123 -11.48 -1.69 5.23
C PHE A 123 -10.00 -1.26 5.24
N GLU A 124 -9.70 0.02 5.03
CA GLU A 124 -8.34 0.56 5.07
C GLU A 124 -7.80 0.73 6.51
N GLY A 125 -8.68 0.88 7.49
CA GLY A 125 -8.29 1.01 8.89
C GLY A 125 -7.57 2.32 9.23
N LYS A 126 -6.63 2.27 10.19
CA LYS A 126 -5.76 3.41 10.49
C LYS A 126 -4.77 3.63 9.37
N GLN A 127 -4.58 4.89 8.98
CA GLN A 127 -3.75 5.23 7.83
C GLN A 127 -2.95 6.52 8.02
N ILE A 128 -1.85 6.59 7.28
CA ILE A 128 -1.06 7.79 7.02
C ILE A 128 -1.00 7.99 5.51
N GLU A 129 -1.11 9.24 5.04
CA GLU A 129 -0.85 9.61 3.65
C GLU A 129 0.19 10.73 3.62
N ILE A 130 1.23 10.58 2.78
CA ILE A 130 2.33 11.51 2.61
C ILE A 130 2.36 11.98 1.16
N ASP A 131 2.40 13.29 0.96
CA ASP A 131 2.67 13.93 -0.34
C ASP A 131 4.18 14.17 -0.47
N HIS A 132 4.78 13.59 -1.50
CA HIS A 132 6.20 13.70 -1.83
C HIS A 132 6.48 14.78 -2.88
N GLY A 133 5.45 15.53 -3.29
CA GLY A 133 5.53 16.49 -4.38
C GLY A 133 5.34 15.86 -5.76
N ASN A 134 5.27 16.71 -6.78
CA ASN A 134 5.12 16.29 -8.19
C ASN A 134 3.94 15.34 -8.47
N GLY A 135 2.88 15.37 -7.63
CA GLY A 135 1.73 14.50 -7.74
C GLY A 135 1.95 13.07 -7.25
N VAL A 136 3.05 12.82 -6.53
CA VAL A 136 3.37 11.51 -5.95
C VAL A 136 2.96 11.48 -4.48
N ARG A 137 2.17 10.46 -4.10
CA ARG A 137 1.76 10.21 -2.71
C ARG A 137 1.99 8.76 -2.33
N SER A 138 2.30 8.54 -1.05
CA SER A 138 2.30 7.21 -0.45
C SER A 138 1.25 7.12 0.64
N ARG A 139 0.61 5.94 0.79
CA ARG A 139 -0.36 5.65 1.84
C ARG A 139 0.03 4.37 2.55
N TYR A 140 -0.10 4.38 3.86
CA TYR A 140 0.21 3.28 4.76
C TYR A 140 -1.06 2.92 5.51
N LEU A 141 -1.53 1.72 5.34
CA LEU A 141 -2.83 1.27 5.85
C LEU A 141 -2.67 0.11 6.84
N HIS A 142 -3.75 -0.20 7.54
CA HIS A 142 -3.85 -1.24 8.55
C HIS A 142 -2.94 -1.03 9.76
N LEU A 143 -2.58 0.23 10.06
CA LEU A 143 -1.62 0.56 11.11
C LEU A 143 -2.11 0.14 12.49
N ASP A 144 -1.19 -0.28 13.36
CA ASP A 144 -1.43 -0.43 14.78
C ASP A 144 -1.42 0.92 15.48
N ASP A 145 -0.35 1.72 15.20
CA ASP A 145 -0.24 3.07 15.76
C ASP A 145 0.42 4.04 14.77
N ILE A 146 0.16 5.32 14.98
CA ILE A 146 0.75 6.45 14.26
C ILE A 146 1.74 7.12 15.20
N ALA A 147 2.98 7.32 14.77
CA ALA A 147 4.04 7.85 15.61
C ALA A 147 3.75 9.28 16.08
N ASP A 148 4.25 9.61 17.27
CA ASP A 148 4.12 10.95 17.85
C ASP A 148 4.66 12.02 16.89
N GLY A 149 3.89 13.10 16.72
CA GLY A 149 4.22 14.19 15.81
C GLY A 149 3.90 13.95 14.35
N ILE A 150 3.45 12.75 13.97
CA ILE A 150 2.97 12.44 12.61
C ILE A 150 1.49 12.81 12.51
N ALA A 151 1.23 13.99 11.97
CA ALA A 151 -0.11 14.55 11.78
C ALA A 151 -0.17 15.36 10.49
N ALA A 152 -1.35 15.62 9.97
CA ALA A 152 -1.51 16.44 8.77
C ALA A 152 -0.79 17.79 8.91
N GLY A 153 0.04 18.13 7.93
CA GLY A 153 0.95 19.28 7.92
C GLY A 153 2.36 19.00 8.42
N ALA A 154 2.63 17.85 9.07
CA ALA A 154 3.98 17.51 9.51
C ALA A 154 4.90 17.19 8.32
N ALA A 155 6.13 17.71 8.33
CA ALA A 155 7.16 17.28 7.40
C ALA A 155 7.82 16.00 7.90
N VAL A 156 8.14 15.09 6.98
CA VAL A 156 8.88 13.84 7.24
C VAL A 156 10.12 13.77 6.39
N GLN A 157 11.16 13.11 6.91
CA GLN A 157 12.39 12.81 6.18
C GLN A 157 12.37 11.35 5.73
N GLN A 158 13.16 11.03 4.69
CA GLN A 158 13.41 9.65 4.31
C GLN A 158 13.97 8.85 5.49
N GLY A 159 13.50 7.61 5.68
CA GLY A 159 13.89 6.75 6.79
C GLY A 159 13.32 7.14 8.15
N GLN A 160 12.52 8.21 8.22
CA GLN A 160 11.86 8.59 9.47
C GLN A 160 10.81 7.57 9.88
N PHE A 161 10.78 7.21 11.18
CA PHE A 161 9.71 6.41 11.77
C PHE A 161 8.38 7.18 11.72
N ILE A 162 7.34 6.56 11.14
CA ILE A 162 6.03 7.21 10.95
C ILE A 162 4.89 6.47 11.65
N GLY A 163 5.04 5.20 11.97
CA GLY A 163 4.00 4.40 12.61
C GLY A 163 4.36 2.93 12.66
N THR A 164 3.44 2.10 13.06
CA THR A 164 3.66 0.67 13.25
C THR A 164 2.67 -0.18 12.47
N VAL A 165 3.15 -1.36 12.05
CA VAL A 165 2.36 -2.40 11.39
C VAL A 165 1.26 -2.91 12.31
N GLY A 166 0.06 -3.11 11.79
CA GLY A 166 -1.07 -3.62 12.52
C GLY A 166 -1.98 -4.51 11.67
N VAL A 167 -3.26 -4.50 12.03
CA VAL A 167 -4.34 -5.28 11.40
C VAL A 167 -5.63 -4.47 11.24
N THR A 168 -5.61 -3.17 11.55
CA THR A 168 -6.84 -2.36 11.60
C THR A 168 -7.56 -2.34 10.24
N GLY A 169 -8.88 -2.43 10.25
CA GLY A 169 -9.70 -2.49 9.05
C GLY A 169 -9.74 -3.85 8.34
N THR A 170 -8.92 -4.82 8.76
CA THR A 170 -8.89 -6.16 8.18
C THR A 170 -9.76 -7.15 8.93
N GLU A 171 -9.98 -8.33 8.35
CA GLU A 171 -10.61 -9.43 9.08
C GLU A 171 -9.78 -9.85 10.31
N GLY A 172 -8.44 -9.69 10.26
CA GLY A 172 -7.55 -9.99 11.38
C GLY A 172 -7.74 -9.10 12.61
N GLU A 173 -8.25 -7.87 12.46
CA GLU A 173 -8.69 -7.06 13.59
C GLU A 173 -9.94 -7.65 14.27
N ALA A 174 -10.89 -8.07 13.45
CA ALA A 174 -12.16 -8.63 13.90
C ALA A 174 -12.01 -10.08 14.42
N ARG A 175 -11.06 -10.83 13.87
CA ARG A 175 -10.79 -12.25 14.12
C ARG A 175 -9.28 -12.51 13.99
N PRO A 176 -8.50 -12.37 15.08
CA PRO A 176 -7.02 -12.43 15.04
C PRO A 176 -6.45 -13.74 14.50
N GLU A 177 -7.20 -14.82 14.50
CA GLU A 177 -6.81 -16.15 14.00
C GLU A 177 -6.90 -16.28 12.48
N VAL A 178 -7.55 -15.33 11.78
CA VAL A 178 -7.86 -15.47 10.33
C VAL A 178 -6.82 -14.78 9.45
N ALA A 179 -6.36 -13.60 9.84
CA ALA A 179 -5.41 -12.83 9.04
C ALA A 179 -4.35 -12.17 9.92
N GLY A 180 -3.09 -12.31 9.51
CA GLY A 180 -1.94 -11.75 10.21
C GLY A 180 -1.68 -10.27 9.92
N PRO A 181 -0.85 -9.64 10.77
CA PRO A 181 -0.41 -8.27 10.56
C PRO A 181 0.42 -8.13 9.29
N HIS A 182 0.24 -7.01 8.61
CA HIS A 182 0.98 -6.66 7.40
C HIS A 182 0.98 -5.15 7.19
N LEU A 183 1.99 -4.66 6.46
CA LEU A 183 1.95 -3.32 5.89
C LEU A 183 1.24 -3.39 4.56
N HIS A 184 0.20 -2.59 4.37
CA HIS A 184 -0.35 -2.28 3.06
C HIS A 184 0.18 -0.91 2.62
N LEU A 185 1.00 -0.89 1.56
CA LEU A 185 1.62 0.29 0.99
C LEU A 185 0.99 0.62 -0.37
N GLU A 186 0.44 1.82 -0.52
CA GLU A 186 0.02 2.33 -1.82
C GLU A 186 0.95 3.45 -2.29
N ILE A 187 1.25 3.49 -3.58
CA ILE A 187 1.92 4.60 -4.26
C ILE A 187 0.94 5.17 -5.27
N TRP A 188 0.66 6.45 -5.16
CA TRP A 188 -0.27 7.16 -6.04
C TRP A 188 0.45 8.16 -6.92
N LEU A 189 0.07 8.21 -8.19
CA LEU A 189 0.60 9.09 -9.24
C LEU A 189 -0.59 9.92 -9.76
N GLY A 190 -0.78 11.10 -9.18
CA GLY A 190 -1.99 11.88 -9.37
C GLY A 190 -3.21 11.16 -8.79
N ASP A 191 -4.15 10.78 -9.64
CA ASP A 191 -5.40 10.09 -9.31
C ASP A 191 -5.35 8.57 -9.51
N ARG A 192 -4.17 8.01 -9.84
CA ARG A 192 -3.99 6.58 -10.12
C ARG A 192 -3.01 5.93 -9.15
N TYR A 193 -3.36 4.74 -8.66
CA TYR A 193 -2.38 3.93 -7.93
C TYR A 193 -1.38 3.25 -8.89
N LEU A 194 -0.15 3.09 -8.46
CA LEU A 194 0.89 2.38 -9.22
C LEU A 194 0.43 0.94 -9.50
N GLY A 195 0.38 0.56 -10.77
CA GLY A 195 -0.18 -0.71 -11.21
C GLY A 195 -1.59 -0.61 -11.82
N GLN A 196 -2.27 0.53 -11.69
CA GLN A 196 -3.60 0.68 -12.28
C GLN A 196 -3.55 0.68 -13.81
N GLY A 197 -4.22 -0.32 -14.41
CA GLY A 197 -4.32 -0.44 -15.87
C GLY A 197 -3.16 -1.15 -16.55
N ILE A 198 -2.21 -1.70 -15.78
CA ILE A 198 -1.15 -2.60 -16.25
C ILE A 198 -1.29 -3.98 -15.59
N THR A 199 -0.55 -4.96 -16.08
CA THR A 199 -0.58 -6.32 -15.52
C THR A 199 0.18 -6.40 -14.18
N ILE A 200 -0.15 -7.41 -13.37
CA ILE A 200 0.58 -7.64 -12.10
C ILE A 200 2.08 -7.88 -12.34
N PRO A 201 2.54 -8.68 -13.32
CA PRO A 201 3.96 -8.81 -13.62
C PRO A 201 4.65 -7.48 -13.97
N GLU A 202 3.97 -6.58 -14.69
CA GLU A 202 4.49 -5.24 -14.97
C GLU A 202 4.57 -4.40 -13.70
N THR A 203 3.56 -4.49 -12.83
CA THR A 203 3.57 -3.80 -11.52
C THR A 203 4.72 -4.30 -10.65
N MET A 204 4.95 -5.63 -10.60
CA MET A 204 6.10 -6.22 -9.90
C MET A 204 7.42 -5.65 -10.40
N TRP A 205 7.60 -5.61 -11.72
CA TRP A 205 8.80 -5.03 -12.35
C TRP A 205 9.00 -3.55 -11.95
N TRP A 206 7.94 -2.73 -11.96
CA TRP A 206 8.03 -1.32 -11.56
C TRP A 206 8.45 -1.17 -10.10
N LEU A 207 7.87 -1.95 -9.19
CA LEU A 207 8.24 -1.92 -7.77
C LEU A 207 9.67 -2.40 -7.53
N GLU A 208 10.17 -3.38 -8.31
CA GLU A 208 11.59 -3.77 -8.30
C GLU A 208 12.49 -2.58 -8.69
N GLN A 209 12.15 -1.83 -9.75
CA GLN A 209 12.94 -0.66 -10.14
C GLN A 209 12.95 0.44 -9.07
N ILE A 210 11.88 0.59 -8.30
CA ILE A 210 11.77 1.62 -7.25
C ILE A 210 12.57 1.23 -6.01
N PHE A 211 12.50 -0.02 -5.56
CA PHE A 211 12.99 -0.42 -4.24
C PHE A 211 14.30 -1.24 -4.23
N THR A 212 14.89 -1.56 -5.39
CA THR A 212 16.15 -2.33 -5.47
C THR A 212 17.32 -1.55 -6.02
N ASN A 213 17.15 -0.25 -6.28
CA ASN A 213 18.21 0.65 -6.75
C ASN A 213 18.98 1.29 -5.60
#